data_9ef78160bd13572bed37d8a1c7907557
#
_entry.id   9ef78160bd13572bed37d8a1c7907557
#
_cell.length_a   1.000
_cell.length_b   1.000
_cell.length_c   1.000
_cell.angle_alpha   90.00
_cell.angle_beta   90.00
_cell.angle_gamma   90.00
#
_symmetry.space_group_name_H-M   'P 1'
#
loop_
_entity.id
_entity.type
_entity.pdbx_description
1 polymer ?
#
loop_
_entity_poly.entity_id
_entity_poly.type
_entity_poly.pdbx_seq_one_letter_code
_entity_poly.pdbx_strand_id
1 'polypeptide(L)'
;MTIVDVFLQHATQRADRMAYMFLRDDGHEDTRTFGQLAQRVRAIAAELQAVTSAGDRAILLFQPGLDFVEAILGCFFARVVAVPVSPLRNARDLPRLMGILQDAGARLVLTTSATQKVLAKTLGAAPPPGDLTLLCTDNVATSRADAFDSQLPDASSLAFLQYTSGSTGNPKGVMVTHANLIHNETVIKTACKHDDSTVFAGWLPVYHDMGLIGNIFQPLFLGIKSVLMSPMTFLVDPAVWLRAISKFRATTSGGPNFAYELCVHRVAPDEIEGVDLSSWRIAFNGAEPVKAHVIEAFIEKFAPYGFRAEAFYPCYGLAESTLFVTGGAPTEPVVALPVDPEELRQNRAVEQPGSSTVLVGCGRTNMGQSVVIVEPESLSVLPEGHVGEIWQSGGSVTAGYWGKPDVTAATFGARTANGDGPFMRTGDLGFLKNGELFVSGRLKDLIIVRGRNYYPDDLESAVYQSSVSLRPGGAAAFTLSSDGGENELIVVAELQKWYVPLLDTNTHATLVADARARIADLFGLRLAQMVLVNPGGMPKTSSGKLRRRHCRDLYLADKLDRAEINEPIPTPASGEQVAL
;
A
#
# COMPACT_ATOMS: atom_id res chain seq x y z
N MET A 1 -9.98 13.78 22.84
CA MET A 1 -9.30 14.57 21.80
C MET A 1 -9.46 13.83 20.47
N THR A 2 -9.84 14.55 19.45
CA THR A 2 -10.03 14.06 18.09
C THR A 2 -9.04 14.75 17.13
N ILE A 3 -8.90 14.27 15.90
CA ILE A 3 -8.10 14.97 14.88
C ILE A 3 -8.71 16.33 14.53
N VAL A 4 -10.03 16.50 14.73
CA VAL A 4 -10.73 17.79 14.55
C VAL A 4 -10.28 18.80 15.59
N ASP A 5 -10.16 18.40 16.87
CA ASP A 5 -9.66 19.28 17.95
C ASP A 5 -8.25 19.78 17.64
N VAL A 6 -7.37 18.86 17.20
CA VAL A 6 -5.98 19.17 16.82
C VAL A 6 -5.94 20.14 15.63
N PHE A 7 -6.75 19.89 14.61
CA PHE A 7 -6.82 20.78 13.45
C PHE A 7 -7.32 22.19 13.83
N LEU A 8 -8.37 22.29 14.65
CA LEU A 8 -8.90 23.58 15.12
C LEU A 8 -7.86 24.37 15.92
N GLN A 9 -7.06 23.68 16.74
CA GLN A 9 -5.95 24.32 17.45
C GLN A 9 -4.95 24.92 16.46
N HIS A 10 -4.53 24.17 15.43
CA HIS A 10 -3.61 24.69 14.42
C HIS A 10 -4.23 25.79 13.57
N ALA A 11 -5.50 25.67 13.19
CA ALA A 11 -6.22 26.70 12.45
C ALA A 11 -6.32 28.03 13.21
N THR A 12 -6.33 27.97 14.55
CA THR A 12 -6.33 29.16 15.41
C THR A 12 -4.92 29.71 15.64
N GLN A 13 -3.97 28.83 15.97
CA GLN A 13 -2.62 29.26 16.39
C GLN A 13 -1.65 29.49 15.21
N ARG A 14 -1.92 28.88 14.06
CA ARG A 14 -1.03 28.82 12.88
C ARG A 14 -1.80 29.11 11.58
N ALA A 15 -2.82 29.98 11.61
CA ALA A 15 -3.76 30.21 10.50
C ALA A 15 -3.07 30.47 9.15
N ASP A 16 -1.99 31.26 9.15
CA ASP A 16 -1.26 31.65 7.95
C ASP A 16 -0.17 30.65 7.55
N ARG A 17 0.11 29.63 8.39
CA ARG A 17 1.09 28.58 8.06
C ARG A 17 0.52 27.70 6.97
N MET A 18 1.37 27.34 6.00
CA MET A 18 1.06 26.35 4.95
C MET A 18 0.76 25.00 5.58
N ALA A 19 -0.42 24.44 5.29
CA ALA A 19 -0.82 23.10 5.69
C ALA A 19 -0.51 22.10 4.56
N TYR A 20 -1.01 22.39 3.37
CA TYR A 20 -0.83 21.51 2.21
C TYR A 20 -0.44 22.28 0.96
N MET A 21 0.37 21.62 0.16
CA MET A 21 0.71 22.00 -1.20
C MET A 21 0.53 20.77 -2.10
N PHE A 22 -0.12 20.92 -3.22
CA PHE A 22 -0.25 19.87 -4.23
C PHE A 22 0.45 20.31 -5.53
N LEU A 23 1.42 19.51 -5.95
CA LEU A 23 2.17 19.71 -7.19
C LEU A 23 1.40 19.12 -8.35
N ARG A 24 0.93 19.96 -9.27
CA ARG A 24 0.25 19.54 -10.50
C ARG A 24 1.25 19.17 -11.59
N ASP A 25 0.80 18.34 -12.54
CA ASP A 25 1.60 17.92 -13.69
C ASP A 25 1.95 19.09 -14.64
N ASP A 26 1.16 20.17 -14.61
CA ASP A 26 1.39 21.40 -15.40
C ASP A 26 2.37 22.37 -14.73
N GLY A 27 2.93 22.01 -13.58
CA GLY A 27 3.87 22.80 -12.80
C GLY A 27 3.23 23.79 -11.83
N HIS A 28 1.91 23.89 -11.79
CA HIS A 28 1.22 24.71 -10.78
C HIS A 28 1.26 24.07 -9.40
N GLU A 29 1.29 24.92 -8.37
CA GLU A 29 1.27 24.55 -6.96
C GLU A 29 -0.05 25.02 -6.33
N ASP A 30 -0.97 24.09 -6.09
CA ASP A 30 -2.16 24.39 -5.30
C ASP A 30 -1.79 24.41 -3.83
N THR A 31 -2.21 25.43 -3.10
CA THR A 31 -1.83 25.61 -1.69
C THR A 31 -3.02 25.88 -0.80
N ARG A 32 -2.92 25.45 0.46
CA ARG A 32 -3.84 25.83 1.54
C ARG A 32 -3.08 26.12 2.82
N THR A 33 -3.33 27.28 3.41
CA THR A 33 -2.95 27.53 4.80
C THR A 33 -3.94 26.85 5.75
N PHE A 34 -3.60 26.72 7.04
CA PHE A 34 -4.52 26.17 8.03
C PHE A 34 -5.83 26.97 8.13
N GLY A 35 -5.76 28.30 8.03
CA GLY A 35 -6.94 29.17 8.05
C GLY A 35 -7.84 29.00 6.81
N GLN A 36 -7.25 28.96 5.61
CA GLN A 36 -7.98 28.72 4.37
C GLN A 36 -8.65 27.34 4.38
N LEU A 37 -7.92 26.32 4.83
CA LEU A 37 -8.44 24.96 4.95
C LEU A 37 -9.61 24.91 5.94
N ALA A 38 -9.50 25.58 7.09
CA ALA A 38 -10.58 25.61 8.09
C ALA A 38 -11.86 26.27 7.56
N GLN A 39 -11.74 27.34 6.78
CA GLN A 39 -12.88 27.97 6.13
C GLN A 39 -13.58 27.03 5.14
N ARG A 40 -12.81 26.38 4.28
CA ARG A 40 -13.34 25.42 3.30
C ARG A 40 -14.00 24.22 3.96
N VAL A 41 -13.34 23.64 4.97
CA VAL A 41 -13.83 22.49 5.74
C VAL A 41 -15.17 22.80 6.42
N ARG A 42 -15.30 23.98 7.06
CA ARG A 42 -16.57 24.41 7.67
C ARG A 42 -17.68 24.59 6.64
N ALA A 43 -17.36 25.15 5.46
CA ALA A 43 -18.34 25.31 4.39
C ALA A 43 -18.86 23.95 3.89
N ILE A 44 -17.98 22.99 3.65
CA ILE A 44 -18.36 21.63 3.25
C ILE A 44 -19.13 20.93 4.37
N ALA A 45 -18.70 21.08 5.63
CA ALA A 45 -19.39 20.50 6.78
C ALA A 45 -20.82 21.03 6.93
N ALA A 46 -21.02 22.34 6.78
CA ALA A 46 -22.36 22.96 6.83
C ALA A 46 -23.29 22.41 5.72
N GLU A 47 -22.74 22.16 4.52
CA GLU A 47 -23.52 21.56 3.43
C GLU A 47 -23.87 20.10 3.75
N LEU A 48 -22.92 19.35 4.32
CA LEU A 48 -23.16 17.97 4.75
C LEU A 48 -24.20 17.90 5.86
N GLN A 49 -24.11 18.76 6.88
CA GLN A 49 -25.08 18.82 7.99
C GLN A 49 -26.51 19.12 7.53
N ALA A 50 -26.67 19.80 6.38
CA ALA A 50 -27.99 20.07 5.80
C ALA A 50 -28.65 18.84 5.16
N VAL A 51 -27.85 17.82 4.76
CA VAL A 51 -28.33 16.68 3.96
C VAL A 51 -28.04 15.30 4.59
N THR A 52 -27.35 15.27 5.73
CA THR A 52 -26.97 14.02 6.42
C THR A 52 -27.21 14.13 7.92
N SER A 53 -27.21 12.98 8.57
CA SER A 53 -27.18 12.83 10.03
C SER A 53 -25.81 12.33 10.50
N ALA A 54 -25.48 12.57 11.78
CA ALA A 54 -24.27 12.04 12.38
C ALA A 54 -24.22 10.50 12.24
N GLY A 55 -23.07 9.99 11.81
CA GLY A 55 -22.86 8.57 11.57
C GLY A 55 -23.26 8.08 10.18
N ASP A 56 -23.85 8.94 9.33
CA ASP A 56 -24.04 8.62 7.92
C ASP A 56 -22.69 8.44 7.22
N ARG A 57 -22.66 7.62 6.16
CA ARG A 57 -21.43 7.32 5.39
C ARG A 57 -21.47 8.09 4.08
N ALA A 58 -20.34 8.71 3.75
CA ALA A 58 -20.14 9.37 2.47
C ALA A 58 -18.93 8.80 1.74
N ILE A 59 -19.15 8.34 0.49
CA ILE A 59 -18.06 7.93 -0.40
C ILE A 59 -17.27 9.16 -0.83
N LEU A 60 -15.95 9.11 -0.74
CA LEU A 60 -15.05 10.13 -1.24
C LEU A 60 -14.43 9.66 -2.56
N LEU A 61 -14.97 10.16 -3.68
CA LEU A 61 -14.54 9.82 -5.03
C LEU A 61 -13.87 11.02 -5.69
N PHE A 62 -12.56 11.15 -5.49
CA PHE A 62 -11.77 12.30 -5.96
C PHE A 62 -10.56 11.85 -6.77
N GLN A 63 -10.18 12.68 -7.76
CA GLN A 63 -8.83 12.63 -8.29
C GLN A 63 -7.84 13.15 -7.24
N PRO A 64 -6.54 12.79 -7.33
CA PRO A 64 -5.53 13.33 -6.42
C PRO A 64 -5.55 14.87 -6.42
N GLY A 65 -5.60 15.47 -5.24
CA GLY A 65 -5.67 16.92 -5.07
C GLY A 65 -6.13 17.34 -3.68
N LEU A 66 -6.17 18.65 -3.43
CA LEU A 66 -6.56 19.21 -2.14
C LEU A 66 -8.06 19.11 -1.85
N ASP A 67 -8.92 18.97 -2.88
CA ASP A 67 -10.35 18.76 -2.72
C ASP A 67 -10.67 17.52 -1.87
N PHE A 68 -9.86 16.45 -1.98
CA PHE A 68 -10.00 15.27 -1.14
C PHE A 68 -9.73 15.60 0.35
N VAL A 69 -8.69 16.39 0.62
CA VAL A 69 -8.32 16.79 2.00
C VAL A 69 -9.44 17.66 2.60
N GLU A 70 -9.97 18.61 1.83
CA GLU A 70 -11.10 19.44 2.24
C GLU A 70 -12.35 18.60 2.53
N ALA A 71 -12.66 17.63 1.68
CA ALA A 71 -13.82 16.77 1.80
C ALA A 71 -13.76 15.81 2.99
N ILE A 72 -12.62 15.15 3.23
CA ILE A 72 -12.51 14.21 4.36
C ILE A 72 -12.59 14.94 5.70
N LEU A 73 -11.94 16.10 5.82
CA LEU A 73 -12.06 16.94 7.02
C LEU A 73 -13.49 17.50 7.17
N GLY A 74 -14.14 17.87 6.06
CA GLY A 74 -15.55 18.28 6.06
C GLY A 74 -16.47 17.19 6.61
N CYS A 75 -16.24 15.92 6.24
CA CYS A 75 -16.94 14.78 6.82
C CYS A 75 -16.74 14.70 8.34
N PHE A 76 -15.51 14.82 8.81
CA PHE A 76 -15.21 14.75 10.24
C PHE A 76 -15.91 15.85 11.02
N PHE A 77 -15.90 17.10 10.51
CA PHE A 77 -16.60 18.23 11.11
C PHE A 77 -18.12 18.04 11.13
N ALA A 78 -18.68 17.44 10.09
CA ALA A 78 -20.11 17.11 10.02
C ALA A 78 -20.49 15.85 10.79
N ARG A 79 -19.56 15.15 11.42
CA ARG A 79 -19.74 13.82 12.06
C ARG A 79 -20.23 12.74 11.08
N VAL A 80 -19.85 12.87 9.81
CA VAL A 80 -20.11 11.92 8.74
C VAL A 80 -18.92 10.99 8.63
N VAL A 81 -19.17 9.69 8.54
CA VAL A 81 -18.11 8.67 8.38
C VAL A 81 -17.61 8.70 6.94
N ALA A 82 -16.38 9.10 6.74
CA ALA A 82 -15.77 9.15 5.41
C ALA A 82 -15.45 7.75 4.88
N VAL A 83 -15.65 7.53 3.59
CA VAL A 83 -15.31 6.27 2.91
C VAL A 83 -14.43 6.57 1.70
N PRO A 84 -13.09 6.68 1.88
CA PRO A 84 -12.17 6.93 0.79
C PRO A 84 -12.16 5.77 -0.23
N VAL A 85 -12.28 6.10 -1.51
CA VAL A 85 -12.22 5.11 -2.60
C VAL A 85 -11.28 5.58 -3.71
N SER A 86 -10.70 4.63 -4.43
CA SER A 86 -9.87 4.97 -5.60
C SER A 86 -10.73 5.61 -6.70
N PRO A 87 -10.20 6.64 -7.39
CA PRO A 87 -10.89 7.21 -8.54
C PRO A 87 -11.07 6.16 -9.64
N LEU A 88 -12.17 6.28 -10.39
CA LEU A 88 -12.44 5.39 -11.52
C LEU A 88 -11.48 5.71 -12.67
N ARG A 89 -10.76 4.71 -13.16
CA ARG A 89 -9.91 4.80 -14.35
C ARG A 89 -10.68 4.39 -15.60
N ASN A 90 -11.56 3.42 -15.45
CA ASN A 90 -12.39 2.89 -16.52
C ASN A 90 -13.61 2.14 -15.96
N ALA A 91 -14.49 1.63 -16.82
CA ALA A 91 -15.71 0.91 -16.42
C ALA A 91 -15.46 -0.39 -15.62
N ARG A 92 -14.25 -0.97 -15.70
CA ARG A 92 -13.91 -2.20 -14.92
C ARG A 92 -13.81 -1.93 -13.41
N ASP A 93 -13.64 -0.67 -13.00
CA ASP A 93 -13.58 -0.28 -11.58
C ASP A 93 -14.98 -0.13 -10.95
N LEU A 94 -16.03 -0.01 -11.75
CA LEU A 94 -17.41 0.19 -11.29
C LEU A 94 -17.91 -0.92 -10.34
N PRO A 95 -17.75 -2.22 -10.63
CA PRO A 95 -18.23 -3.27 -9.73
C PRO A 95 -17.66 -3.15 -8.32
N ARG A 96 -16.40 -2.74 -8.18
CA ARG A 96 -15.77 -2.51 -6.88
C ARG A 96 -16.39 -1.31 -6.17
N LEU A 97 -16.57 -0.18 -6.85
CA LEU A 97 -17.22 1.00 -6.28
C LEU A 97 -18.63 0.66 -5.80
N MET A 98 -19.40 -0.05 -6.63
CA MET A 98 -20.76 -0.46 -6.29
C MET A 98 -20.79 -1.41 -5.08
N GLY A 99 -19.85 -2.35 -5.00
CA GLY A 99 -19.71 -3.24 -3.83
C GLY A 99 -19.41 -2.47 -2.55
N ILE A 100 -18.56 -1.46 -2.60
CA ILE A 100 -18.24 -0.60 -1.44
C ILE A 100 -19.45 0.26 -1.05
N LEU A 101 -20.14 0.87 -2.01
CA LEU A 101 -21.36 1.65 -1.77
C LEU A 101 -22.42 0.81 -1.03
N GLN A 102 -22.65 -0.41 -1.50
CA GLN A 102 -23.61 -1.32 -0.92
C GLN A 102 -23.18 -1.79 0.48
N ASP A 103 -21.91 -2.21 0.66
CA ASP A 103 -21.40 -2.72 1.95
C ASP A 103 -21.37 -1.60 3.00
N ALA A 104 -20.96 -0.38 2.64
CA ALA A 104 -20.99 0.78 3.53
C ALA A 104 -22.41 1.28 3.83
N GLY A 105 -23.40 0.94 3.00
CA GLY A 105 -24.73 1.52 3.05
C GLY A 105 -24.71 3.04 2.82
N ALA A 106 -23.77 3.53 2.00
CA ALA A 106 -23.61 4.95 1.73
C ALA A 106 -24.64 5.43 0.68
N ARG A 107 -25.27 6.57 0.94
CA ARG A 107 -26.21 7.23 0.04
C ARG A 107 -25.68 8.54 -0.55
N LEU A 108 -24.52 8.97 -0.09
CA LEU A 108 -23.87 10.20 -0.51
C LEU A 108 -22.50 9.91 -1.12
N VAL A 109 -22.20 10.56 -2.23
CA VAL A 109 -20.88 10.57 -2.86
C VAL A 109 -20.41 12.02 -2.95
N LEU A 110 -19.28 12.30 -2.32
CA LEU A 110 -18.55 13.55 -2.45
C LEU A 110 -17.56 13.44 -3.60
N THR A 111 -17.52 14.47 -4.43
CA THR A 111 -16.67 14.49 -5.61
C THR A 111 -16.41 15.94 -6.06
N THR A 112 -15.77 16.13 -7.22
CA THR A 112 -15.67 17.42 -7.91
C THR A 112 -16.53 17.42 -9.16
N SER A 113 -16.90 18.60 -9.65
CA SER A 113 -17.63 18.78 -10.92
C SER A 113 -16.93 18.11 -12.11
N ALA A 114 -15.59 18.14 -12.11
CA ALA A 114 -14.78 17.47 -13.12
C ALA A 114 -14.92 15.94 -13.05
N THR A 115 -14.79 15.37 -11.85
CA THR A 115 -14.92 13.92 -11.62
C THR A 115 -16.35 13.44 -11.89
N GLN A 116 -17.36 14.24 -11.52
CA GLN A 116 -18.77 13.95 -11.84
C GLN A 116 -19.00 13.76 -13.34
N LYS A 117 -18.41 14.63 -14.19
CA LYS A 117 -18.51 14.50 -15.66
C LYS A 117 -17.88 13.20 -16.16
N VAL A 118 -16.74 12.80 -15.60
CA VAL A 118 -16.07 11.53 -15.93
C VAL A 118 -16.94 10.34 -15.51
N LEU A 119 -17.50 10.39 -14.29
CA LEU A 119 -18.40 9.36 -13.79
C LEU A 119 -19.64 9.20 -14.68
N ALA A 120 -20.30 10.30 -15.05
CA ALA A 120 -21.46 10.29 -15.93
C ALA A 120 -21.14 9.67 -17.30
N LYS A 121 -19.97 10.01 -17.88
CA LYS A 121 -19.52 9.40 -19.14
C LYS A 121 -19.25 7.89 -18.99
N THR A 122 -18.72 7.46 -17.86
CA THR A 122 -18.38 6.05 -17.58
C THR A 122 -19.64 5.21 -17.34
N LEU A 123 -20.63 5.77 -16.64
CA LEU A 123 -21.93 5.12 -16.40
C LEU A 123 -22.80 5.09 -17.67
N GLY A 124 -22.56 5.97 -18.64
CA GLY A 124 -23.39 6.11 -19.84
C GLY A 124 -24.78 6.65 -19.49
N ALA A 125 -25.81 6.17 -20.20
CA ALA A 125 -27.20 6.55 -19.96
C ALA A 125 -27.87 5.91 -18.74
N ALA A 126 -27.15 5.02 -18.02
CA ALA A 126 -27.69 4.40 -16.81
C ALA A 126 -27.68 5.43 -15.65
N PRO A 127 -28.82 5.67 -14.99
CA PRO A 127 -28.84 6.53 -13.81
C PRO A 127 -27.97 5.89 -12.71
N PRO A 128 -27.40 6.71 -11.80
CA PRO A 128 -26.79 6.18 -10.57
C PRO A 128 -27.78 5.25 -9.87
N PRO A 129 -27.33 4.12 -9.31
CA PRO A 129 -28.25 3.18 -8.67
C PRO A 129 -28.88 3.79 -7.43
N GLY A 130 -30.21 3.72 -7.36
CA GLY A 130 -31.00 4.08 -6.18
C GLY A 130 -31.03 5.56 -5.83
N ASP A 131 -31.27 5.86 -4.56
CA ASP A 131 -31.33 7.23 -3.98
C ASP A 131 -29.95 7.84 -3.73
N LEU A 132 -29.00 7.65 -4.67
CA LEU A 132 -27.63 8.15 -4.52
C LEU A 132 -27.56 9.66 -4.80
N THR A 133 -27.16 10.43 -3.80
CA THR A 133 -26.89 11.86 -3.92
C THR A 133 -25.43 12.12 -4.26
N LEU A 134 -25.15 12.94 -5.28
CA LEU A 134 -23.83 13.44 -5.59
C LEU A 134 -23.68 14.89 -5.12
N LEU A 135 -22.66 15.15 -4.32
CA LEU A 135 -22.31 16.50 -3.87
C LEU A 135 -20.93 16.89 -4.41
N CYS A 136 -20.91 17.88 -5.30
CA CYS A 136 -19.66 18.46 -5.80
C CYS A 136 -19.13 19.50 -4.83
N THR A 137 -18.05 19.14 -4.10
CA THR A 137 -17.50 20.01 -3.05
C THR A 137 -16.89 21.30 -3.59
N ASP A 138 -16.38 21.29 -4.82
CA ASP A 138 -15.85 22.47 -5.51
C ASP A 138 -16.92 23.54 -5.80
N ASN A 139 -18.21 23.17 -5.83
CA ASN A 139 -19.33 24.10 -6.00
C ASN A 139 -19.84 24.71 -4.67
N VAL A 140 -19.36 24.22 -3.53
CA VAL A 140 -19.78 24.75 -2.21
C VAL A 140 -19.13 26.10 -1.98
N ALA A 141 -19.98 27.15 -1.85
CA ALA A 141 -19.51 28.49 -1.57
C ALA A 141 -18.88 28.60 -0.19
N THR A 142 -17.76 29.31 -0.06
CA THR A 142 -17.07 29.50 1.22
C THR A 142 -17.90 30.21 2.28
N SER A 143 -18.87 31.05 1.86
CA SER A 143 -19.83 31.70 2.75
C SER A 143 -20.76 30.74 3.52
N ARG A 144 -20.85 29.45 3.06
CA ARG A 144 -21.57 28.42 3.81
C ARG A 144 -20.92 28.09 5.16
N ALA A 145 -19.65 28.46 5.36
CA ALA A 145 -18.95 28.26 6.63
C ALA A 145 -19.65 28.90 7.84
N ASP A 146 -20.40 29.99 7.62
CA ASP A 146 -21.14 30.69 8.67
C ASP A 146 -22.36 29.91 9.21
N ALA A 147 -22.86 28.95 8.43
CA ALA A 147 -23.98 28.06 8.79
C ALA A 147 -23.53 26.75 9.46
N PHE A 148 -22.22 26.56 9.70
CA PHE A 148 -21.69 25.37 10.35
C PHE A 148 -22.13 25.25 11.80
N ASP A 149 -22.78 24.13 12.15
CA ASP A 149 -23.05 23.78 13.55
C ASP A 149 -21.80 23.19 14.20
N SER A 150 -21.37 23.79 15.31
CA SER A 150 -20.11 23.47 15.99
C SER A 150 -20.12 22.18 16.83
N GLN A 151 -21.12 21.31 16.67
CA GLN A 151 -21.10 20.00 17.31
C GLN A 151 -20.01 19.11 16.71
N LEU A 152 -18.95 18.86 17.46
CA LEU A 152 -17.80 18.08 17.03
C LEU A 152 -17.94 16.59 17.39
N PRO A 153 -17.20 15.69 16.72
CA PRO A 153 -17.22 14.26 17.03
C PRO A 153 -16.54 13.94 18.36
N ASP A 154 -16.97 12.86 18.99
CA ASP A 154 -16.28 12.27 20.13
C ASP A 154 -15.10 11.39 19.69
N ALA A 155 -14.17 11.13 20.60
CA ALA A 155 -13.01 10.27 20.35
C ALA A 155 -13.40 8.84 19.93
N SER A 156 -14.51 8.33 20.47
CA SER A 156 -15.05 6.99 20.13
C SER A 156 -15.84 6.95 18.82
N SER A 157 -16.19 8.10 18.24
CA SER A 157 -16.89 8.16 16.96
C SER A 157 -16.03 7.62 15.82
N LEU A 158 -16.68 6.97 14.84
CA LEU A 158 -16.00 6.56 13.60
C LEU A 158 -15.59 7.82 12.81
N ALA A 159 -14.32 7.87 12.44
CA ALA A 159 -13.79 8.89 11.54
C ALA A 159 -13.98 8.46 10.08
N PHE A 160 -13.57 7.24 9.74
CA PHE A 160 -13.68 6.72 8.39
C PHE A 160 -13.73 5.19 8.35
N LEU A 161 -14.16 4.67 7.20
CA LEU A 161 -14.03 3.25 6.85
C LEU A 161 -12.91 3.09 5.82
N GLN A 162 -11.85 2.39 6.20
CA GLN A 162 -10.77 2.05 5.29
C GLN A 162 -11.08 0.72 4.59
N TYR A 163 -11.44 0.77 3.30
CA TYR A 163 -11.71 -0.45 2.55
C TYR A 163 -10.42 -1.10 2.08
N THR A 164 -10.15 -2.27 2.60
CA THR A 164 -9.03 -3.11 2.16
C THR A 164 -9.45 -4.02 1.00
N SER A 165 -8.50 -4.35 0.13
CA SER A 165 -8.74 -5.20 -1.04
C SER A 165 -8.95 -6.67 -0.72
N GLY A 166 -9.03 -7.05 0.54
CA GLY A 166 -9.23 -8.39 1.07
C GLY A 166 -8.73 -9.56 0.19
N SER A 167 -8.01 -10.49 0.74
CA SER A 167 -7.56 -11.70 0.00
C SER A 167 -8.73 -12.56 -0.53
N THR A 168 -9.96 -12.32 -0.06
CA THR A 168 -11.19 -13.08 -0.39
C THR A 168 -12.03 -12.43 -1.49
N GLY A 169 -11.57 -11.34 -2.12
CA GLY A 169 -12.30 -10.67 -3.21
C GLY A 169 -13.36 -9.67 -2.76
N ASN A 170 -14.03 -9.88 -1.63
CA ASN A 170 -15.02 -8.94 -1.09
C ASN A 170 -14.33 -7.87 -0.25
N PRO A 171 -14.54 -6.58 -0.53
CA PRO A 171 -13.95 -5.50 0.24
C PRO A 171 -14.50 -5.51 1.68
N LYS A 172 -13.62 -5.20 2.65
CA LYS A 172 -13.99 -5.06 4.06
C LYS A 172 -13.69 -3.65 4.51
N GLY A 173 -14.68 -2.97 5.06
CA GLY A 173 -14.53 -1.63 5.64
C GLY A 173 -13.97 -1.73 7.07
N VAL A 174 -12.71 -1.39 7.27
CA VAL A 174 -12.08 -1.31 8.59
C VAL A 174 -12.59 -0.06 9.31
N MET A 175 -13.12 -0.21 10.50
CA MET A 175 -13.73 0.86 11.31
C MET A 175 -12.68 1.63 12.11
N VAL A 176 -12.25 2.77 11.61
CA VAL A 176 -11.27 3.63 12.30
C VAL A 176 -11.98 4.73 13.08
N THR A 177 -11.75 4.78 14.41
CA THR A 177 -12.26 5.84 15.28
C THR A 177 -11.28 7.01 15.34
N HIS A 178 -11.76 8.17 15.80
CA HIS A 178 -10.87 9.31 16.07
C HIS A 178 -9.82 8.96 17.14
N ALA A 179 -10.17 8.13 18.14
CA ALA A 179 -9.21 7.66 19.14
C ALA A 179 -8.09 6.82 18.54
N ASN A 180 -8.43 5.87 17.66
CA ASN A 180 -7.43 5.06 16.93
C ASN A 180 -6.48 5.96 16.13
N LEU A 181 -7.05 6.93 15.39
CA LEU A 181 -6.28 7.86 14.58
C LEU A 181 -5.29 8.65 15.43
N ILE A 182 -5.77 9.32 16.50
CA ILE A 182 -4.91 10.10 17.41
C ILE A 182 -3.82 9.25 18.06
N HIS A 183 -4.15 8.02 18.46
CA HIS A 183 -3.17 7.10 19.03
C HIS A 183 -2.08 6.78 18.00
N ASN A 184 -2.46 6.41 16.78
CA ASN A 184 -1.50 6.02 15.74
C ASN A 184 -0.62 7.20 15.30
N GLU A 185 -1.19 8.41 15.14
CA GLU A 185 -0.41 9.63 14.83
C GLU A 185 0.60 9.97 15.94
N THR A 186 0.21 9.73 17.19
CA THR A 186 1.12 9.92 18.34
C THR A 186 2.26 8.88 18.32
N VAL A 187 1.95 7.63 17.98
CA VAL A 187 2.95 6.56 17.81
C VAL A 187 3.92 6.91 16.69
N ILE A 188 3.43 7.31 15.51
CA ILE A 188 4.27 7.71 14.36
C ILE A 188 5.16 8.91 14.73
N LYS A 189 4.58 9.95 15.37
CA LYS A 189 5.35 11.10 15.85
C LYS A 189 6.52 10.68 16.73
N THR A 190 6.26 9.79 17.69
CA THR A 190 7.26 9.33 18.65
C THR A 190 8.31 8.45 17.99
N ALA A 191 7.87 7.46 17.20
CA ALA A 191 8.74 6.50 16.53
C ALA A 191 9.66 7.17 15.51
N CYS A 192 9.14 8.10 14.71
CA CYS A 192 9.90 8.84 13.70
C CYS A 192 10.61 10.10 14.26
N LYS A 193 10.43 10.42 15.55
CA LYS A 193 10.96 11.65 16.19
C LYS A 193 10.58 12.92 15.43
N HIS A 194 9.32 13.00 14.95
CA HIS A 194 8.83 14.16 14.22
C HIS A 194 8.67 15.38 15.14
N ASP A 195 9.03 16.54 14.62
CA ASP A 195 8.99 17.85 15.30
C ASP A 195 8.53 18.96 14.36
N ASP A 196 8.56 20.22 14.83
CA ASP A 196 8.17 21.41 14.04
C ASP A 196 9.08 21.68 12.81
N SER A 197 10.26 21.06 12.73
CA SER A 197 11.19 21.15 11.58
C SER A 197 10.87 20.14 10.49
N THR A 198 9.96 19.21 10.77
CA THR A 198 9.59 18.16 9.83
C THR A 198 8.85 18.74 8.62
N VAL A 199 9.22 18.28 7.43
CA VAL A 199 8.55 18.58 6.17
C VAL A 199 8.26 17.26 5.46
N PHE A 200 7.00 17.04 5.11
CA PHE A 200 6.59 15.87 4.33
C PHE A 200 6.60 16.16 2.84
N ALA A 201 7.05 15.18 2.04
CA ALA A 201 6.78 15.10 0.61
C ALA A 201 6.24 13.70 0.29
N GLY A 202 5.11 13.60 -0.43
CA GLY A 202 4.49 12.31 -0.68
C GLY A 202 3.69 12.25 -1.97
N TRP A 203 3.67 11.05 -2.54
CA TRP A 203 2.93 10.70 -3.75
C TRP A 203 1.95 9.54 -3.53
N LEU A 204 1.90 8.98 -2.31
CA LEU A 204 1.07 7.81 -2.01
C LEU A 204 -0.43 8.12 -2.20
N PRO A 205 -1.20 7.14 -2.70
CA PRO A 205 -2.64 7.32 -2.89
C PRO A 205 -3.36 7.65 -1.58
N VAL A 206 -4.11 8.74 -1.55
CA VAL A 206 -4.83 9.22 -0.35
C VAL A 206 -6.03 8.36 0.05
N TYR A 207 -6.46 7.44 -0.79
CA TYR A 207 -7.47 6.42 -0.48
C TYR A 207 -6.88 5.15 0.13
N HIS A 208 -5.57 5.11 0.34
CA HIS A 208 -4.81 4.05 1.00
C HIS A 208 -4.38 4.52 2.39
N ASP A 209 -4.34 3.62 3.37
CA ASP A 209 -3.94 3.89 4.75
C ASP A 209 -2.61 4.63 4.84
N MET A 210 -1.56 4.16 4.16
CA MET A 210 -0.24 4.78 4.20
C MET A 210 -0.24 6.21 3.61
N GLY A 211 -0.99 6.46 2.54
CA GLY A 211 -1.14 7.80 1.96
C GLY A 211 -2.04 8.69 2.79
N LEU A 212 -3.16 8.16 3.29
CA LEU A 212 -4.13 8.91 4.08
C LEU A 212 -3.56 9.32 5.44
N ILE A 213 -3.05 8.37 6.19
CA ILE A 213 -2.56 8.59 7.55
C ILE A 213 -1.17 9.23 7.51
N GLY A 214 -0.23 8.67 6.72
CA GLY A 214 1.13 9.16 6.66
C GLY A 214 1.29 10.52 5.99
N ASN A 215 0.62 10.78 4.85
CA ASN A 215 0.83 12.01 4.09
C ASN A 215 -0.22 13.12 4.36
N ILE A 216 -1.41 12.75 4.86
CA ILE A 216 -2.47 13.71 5.18
C ILE A 216 -2.57 13.94 6.69
N PHE A 217 -2.90 12.90 7.48
CA PHE A 217 -3.21 13.13 8.90
C PHE A 217 -1.97 13.35 9.77
N GLN A 218 -0.84 12.70 9.50
CA GLN A 218 0.37 12.93 10.29
C GLN A 218 0.88 14.39 10.20
N PRO A 219 1.01 15.01 9.01
CA PRO A 219 1.34 16.42 8.91
C PRO A 219 0.30 17.34 9.56
N LEU A 220 -0.99 17.01 9.41
CA LEU A 220 -2.08 17.74 10.07
C LEU A 220 -1.96 17.67 11.59
N PHE A 221 -1.73 16.48 12.13
CA PHE A 221 -1.55 16.24 13.56
C PHE A 221 -0.38 17.05 14.14
N LEU A 222 0.72 17.14 13.39
CA LEU A 222 1.91 17.92 13.78
C LEU A 222 1.74 19.44 13.56
N GLY A 223 0.78 19.87 12.75
CA GLY A 223 0.60 21.27 12.36
C GLY A 223 1.72 21.79 11.43
N ILE A 224 2.18 20.94 10.52
CA ILE A 224 3.31 21.22 9.60
C ILE A 224 2.89 21.08 8.14
N LYS A 225 3.81 21.50 7.24
CA LYS A 225 3.57 21.44 5.80
C LYS A 225 3.71 20.03 5.24
N SER A 226 2.76 19.63 4.38
CA SER A 226 2.86 18.47 3.51
C SER A 226 2.84 18.89 2.05
N VAL A 227 3.81 18.39 1.27
CA VAL A 227 3.90 18.56 -0.18
C VAL A 227 3.44 17.27 -0.84
N LEU A 228 2.37 17.34 -1.61
CA LEU A 228 1.71 16.18 -2.21
C LEU A 228 1.84 16.22 -3.73
N MET A 229 1.86 15.06 -4.35
CA MET A 229 1.79 14.89 -5.80
C MET A 229 0.96 13.66 -6.16
N SER A 230 0.56 13.56 -7.43
CA SER A 230 -0.20 12.41 -7.91
C SER A 230 0.65 11.13 -7.91
N PRO A 231 0.08 9.97 -7.50
CA PRO A 231 0.74 8.68 -7.70
C PRO A 231 1.12 8.41 -9.16
N MET A 232 0.32 8.88 -10.11
CA MET A 232 0.59 8.70 -11.54
C MET A 232 1.78 9.53 -12.01
N THR A 233 1.96 10.75 -11.49
CA THR A 233 3.13 11.60 -11.75
C THR A 233 4.41 10.87 -11.38
N PHE A 234 4.46 10.29 -10.17
CA PHE A 234 5.59 9.46 -9.72
C PHE A 234 5.81 8.23 -10.60
N LEU A 235 4.75 7.50 -10.95
CA LEU A 235 4.89 6.27 -11.75
C LEU A 235 5.38 6.55 -13.18
N VAL A 236 5.05 7.70 -13.74
CA VAL A 236 5.51 8.13 -15.08
C VAL A 236 6.94 8.67 -15.02
N ASP A 237 7.22 9.54 -14.06
CA ASP A 237 8.52 10.18 -13.84
C ASP A 237 8.95 10.05 -12.36
N PRO A 238 9.70 8.99 -11.98
CA PRO A 238 10.14 8.82 -10.60
C PRO A 238 11.08 9.92 -10.10
N ALA A 239 11.79 10.62 -10.99
CA ALA A 239 12.70 11.70 -10.63
C ALA A 239 11.96 12.90 -10.02
N VAL A 240 10.67 13.10 -10.32
CA VAL A 240 9.85 14.18 -9.73
C VAL A 240 9.80 14.08 -8.21
N TRP A 241 9.76 12.87 -7.66
CA TRP A 241 9.79 12.65 -6.21
C TRP A 241 11.09 13.14 -5.57
N LEU A 242 12.23 12.79 -6.16
CA LEU A 242 13.56 13.21 -5.68
C LEU A 242 13.76 14.72 -5.80
N ARG A 243 13.32 15.30 -6.93
CA ARG A 243 13.32 16.75 -7.14
C ARG A 243 12.45 17.49 -6.12
N ALA A 244 11.28 16.94 -5.77
CA ALA A 244 10.40 17.52 -4.75
C ALA A 244 11.05 17.46 -3.36
N ILE A 245 11.65 16.33 -2.98
CA ILE A 245 12.39 16.19 -1.71
C ILE A 245 13.48 17.27 -1.62
N SER A 246 14.28 17.43 -2.67
CA SER A 246 15.35 18.43 -2.75
C SER A 246 14.78 19.86 -2.68
N LYS A 247 13.83 20.21 -3.56
CA LYS A 247 13.26 21.56 -3.66
C LYS A 247 12.65 22.06 -2.35
N PHE A 248 11.89 21.18 -1.68
CA PHE A 248 11.16 21.55 -0.45
C PHE A 248 11.92 21.17 0.82
N ARG A 249 13.14 20.63 0.68
CA ARG A 249 13.97 20.12 1.77
C ARG A 249 13.17 19.19 2.69
N ALA A 250 12.46 18.26 2.06
CA ALA A 250 11.64 17.31 2.79
C ALA A 250 12.51 16.42 3.69
N THR A 251 12.04 16.23 4.92
CA THR A 251 12.75 15.42 5.93
C THR A 251 12.15 14.03 6.07
N THR A 252 10.87 13.89 5.72
CA THR A 252 10.13 12.63 5.79
C THR A 252 9.42 12.38 4.47
N SER A 253 9.69 11.26 3.87
CA SER A 253 9.05 10.78 2.65
C SER A 253 9.26 9.27 2.55
N GLY A 254 8.51 8.58 1.71
CA GLY A 254 8.71 7.14 1.50
C GLY A 254 7.59 6.51 0.71
N GLY A 255 7.65 5.19 0.67
CA GLY A 255 6.69 4.39 -0.06
C GLY A 255 7.00 2.89 0.04
N PRO A 256 6.27 2.06 -0.70
CA PRO A 256 6.58 0.64 -0.81
C PRO A 256 7.94 0.39 -1.46
N ASN A 257 8.48 -0.81 -1.24
CA ASN A 257 9.80 -1.22 -1.74
C ASN A 257 9.95 -1.01 -3.26
N PHE A 258 8.89 -1.26 -4.05
CA PHE A 258 8.90 -1.05 -5.50
C PHE A 258 9.21 0.40 -5.90
N ALA A 259 8.91 1.38 -5.07
CA ALA A 259 9.16 2.78 -5.38
C ALA A 259 10.66 3.10 -5.39
N TYR A 260 11.38 2.56 -4.45
CA TYR A 260 12.84 2.65 -4.40
C TYR A 260 13.47 1.90 -5.57
N GLU A 261 13.00 0.68 -5.86
CA GLU A 261 13.44 -0.10 -7.01
C GLU A 261 13.18 0.64 -8.33
N LEU A 262 12.02 1.28 -8.47
CA LEU A 262 11.68 2.08 -9.65
C LEU A 262 12.64 3.26 -9.85
N CYS A 263 13.00 3.97 -8.77
CA CYS A 263 14.00 5.03 -8.82
C CYS A 263 15.39 4.50 -9.22
N VAL A 264 15.80 3.35 -8.68
CA VAL A 264 17.08 2.71 -9.05
C VAL A 264 17.14 2.44 -10.54
N HIS A 265 16.07 1.88 -11.12
CA HIS A 265 16.07 1.43 -12.51
C HIS A 265 15.77 2.53 -13.54
N ARG A 266 14.99 3.56 -13.16
CA ARG A 266 14.45 4.49 -14.16
C ARG A 266 14.98 5.90 -14.08
N VAL A 267 15.50 6.35 -12.94
CA VAL A 267 16.02 7.71 -12.83
C VAL A 267 17.41 7.80 -13.45
N ALA A 268 17.55 8.63 -14.47
CA ALA A 268 18.84 8.91 -15.09
C ALA A 268 19.57 10.08 -14.37
N PRO A 269 20.91 10.13 -14.38
CA PRO A 269 21.68 11.17 -13.70
C PRO A 269 21.35 12.59 -14.13
N ASP A 270 21.07 12.81 -15.41
CA ASP A 270 20.70 14.10 -16.00
C ASP A 270 19.32 14.61 -15.55
N GLU A 271 18.42 13.69 -15.16
CA GLU A 271 17.09 14.05 -14.63
C GLU A 271 17.13 14.62 -13.21
N ILE A 272 18.23 14.41 -12.49
CA ILE A 272 18.42 14.80 -11.09
C ILE A 272 19.69 15.65 -10.88
N GLU A 273 20.17 16.35 -11.92
CA GLU A 273 21.27 17.28 -11.79
C GLU A 273 20.93 18.37 -10.75
N GLY A 274 21.84 18.63 -9.80
CA GLY A 274 21.64 19.60 -8.71
C GLY A 274 20.66 19.18 -7.60
N VAL A 275 20.13 17.95 -7.62
CA VAL A 275 19.33 17.42 -6.52
C VAL A 275 20.18 17.20 -5.27
N ASP A 276 19.68 17.66 -4.11
CA ASP A 276 20.27 17.44 -2.78
C ASP A 276 19.28 16.71 -1.87
N LEU A 277 19.56 15.45 -1.56
CA LEU A 277 18.75 14.59 -0.70
C LEU A 277 19.19 14.60 0.78
N SER A 278 20.15 15.43 1.15
CA SER A 278 20.72 15.47 2.50
C SER A 278 19.73 15.81 3.60
N SER A 279 18.60 16.47 3.25
CA SER A 279 17.51 16.77 4.17
C SER A 279 16.64 15.55 4.52
N TRP A 280 16.64 14.50 3.70
CA TRP A 280 15.80 13.34 3.89
C TRP A 280 16.29 12.47 5.05
N ARG A 281 15.57 12.50 6.17
CA ARG A 281 15.93 11.82 7.43
C ARG A 281 15.17 10.52 7.65
N ILE A 282 13.92 10.45 7.17
CA ILE A 282 13.03 9.30 7.29
C ILE A 282 12.55 8.90 5.90
N ALA A 283 13.16 7.87 5.35
CA ALA A 283 12.78 7.21 4.11
C ALA A 283 12.00 5.94 4.45
N PHE A 284 10.71 6.10 4.83
CA PHE A 284 9.92 4.95 5.27
C PHE A 284 9.68 3.97 4.11
N ASN A 285 9.88 2.67 4.40
CA ASN A 285 9.72 1.57 3.45
C ASN A 285 8.86 0.47 4.08
N GLY A 286 7.67 0.22 3.53
CA GLY A 286 6.73 -0.76 4.08
C GLY A 286 5.59 -1.09 3.13
N ALA A 287 4.51 -1.66 3.67
CA ALA A 287 3.33 -2.10 2.94
C ALA A 287 3.53 -3.32 2.01
N GLU A 288 4.75 -3.75 1.77
CA GLU A 288 5.13 -4.98 1.07
C GLU A 288 6.50 -5.47 1.61
N PRO A 289 6.96 -6.70 1.25
CA PRO A 289 8.25 -7.19 1.72
C PRO A 289 9.40 -6.24 1.37
N VAL A 290 10.13 -5.81 2.38
CA VAL A 290 11.29 -4.93 2.22
C VAL A 290 12.50 -5.76 1.85
N LYS A 291 13.18 -5.42 0.76
CA LYS A 291 14.28 -6.20 0.19
C LYS A 291 15.63 -5.52 0.41
N ALA A 292 16.57 -6.22 1.04
CA ALA A 292 17.90 -5.70 1.36
C ALA A 292 18.64 -5.17 0.11
N HIS A 293 18.65 -5.95 -0.98
CA HIS A 293 19.33 -5.55 -2.23
C HIS A 293 18.76 -4.26 -2.87
N VAL A 294 17.46 -3.97 -2.67
CA VAL A 294 16.85 -2.73 -3.16
C VAL A 294 17.33 -1.53 -2.34
N ILE A 295 17.42 -1.71 -1.01
CA ILE A 295 17.98 -0.70 -0.10
C ILE A 295 19.43 -0.40 -0.49
N GLU A 296 20.25 -1.43 -0.64
CA GLU A 296 21.67 -1.31 -1.02
C GLU A 296 21.86 -0.58 -2.36
N ALA A 297 21.13 -1.00 -3.39
CA ALA A 297 21.17 -0.39 -4.72
C ALA A 297 20.71 1.08 -4.70
N PHE A 298 19.71 1.42 -3.88
CA PHE A 298 19.23 2.79 -3.75
C PHE A 298 20.28 3.65 -3.03
N ILE A 299 20.89 3.16 -1.95
CA ILE A 299 21.96 3.85 -1.25
C ILE A 299 23.14 4.12 -2.20
N GLU A 300 23.62 3.08 -2.89
CA GLU A 300 24.75 3.21 -3.82
C GLU A 300 24.48 4.28 -4.89
N LYS A 301 23.29 4.25 -5.50
CA LYS A 301 22.93 5.18 -6.57
C LYS A 301 22.77 6.61 -6.09
N PHE A 302 22.17 6.85 -4.92
CA PHE A 302 21.76 8.17 -4.47
C PHE A 302 22.66 8.77 -3.36
N ALA A 303 23.66 8.05 -2.85
CA ALA A 303 24.66 8.62 -1.94
C ALA A 303 25.41 9.83 -2.53
N PRO A 304 25.79 9.87 -3.82
CA PRO A 304 26.40 11.05 -4.43
C PRO A 304 25.52 12.31 -4.40
N TYR A 305 24.19 12.13 -4.26
CA TYR A 305 23.21 13.21 -4.15
C TYR A 305 22.85 13.52 -2.68
N GLY A 306 23.65 13.06 -1.71
CA GLY A 306 23.47 13.34 -0.29
C GLY A 306 22.50 12.42 0.45
N PHE A 307 21.97 11.37 -0.18
CA PHE A 307 21.15 10.37 0.52
C PHE A 307 22.01 9.57 1.50
N ARG A 308 21.52 9.40 2.72
CA ARG A 308 22.24 8.68 3.80
C ARG A 308 21.57 7.34 4.06
N ALA A 309 22.39 6.32 4.26
CA ALA A 309 21.91 4.96 4.55
C ALA A 309 20.98 4.91 5.77
N GLU A 310 21.30 5.69 6.80
CA GLU A 310 20.54 5.76 8.06
C GLU A 310 19.18 6.46 7.91
N ALA A 311 18.90 7.04 6.73
CA ALA A 311 17.58 7.58 6.43
C ALA A 311 16.55 6.49 6.16
N PHE A 312 16.97 5.30 5.71
CA PHE A 312 16.03 4.19 5.51
C PHE A 312 15.34 3.80 6.81
N TYR A 313 14.01 3.69 6.72
CA TYR A 313 13.14 3.42 7.85
C TYR A 313 12.16 2.31 7.48
N PRO A 314 12.60 1.03 7.48
CA PRO A 314 11.70 -0.10 7.29
C PRO A 314 10.63 -0.11 8.38
N CYS A 315 9.38 -0.36 7.98
CA CYS A 315 8.26 -0.36 8.89
C CYS A 315 7.20 -1.38 8.49
N TYR A 316 6.42 -1.81 9.47
CA TYR A 316 5.29 -2.70 9.27
C TYR A 316 4.00 -2.04 9.77
N GLY A 317 2.91 -2.29 9.03
CA GLY A 317 1.60 -1.79 9.38
C GLY A 317 0.50 -2.29 8.46
N LEU A 318 -0.75 -2.10 8.90
CA LEU A 318 -1.95 -2.52 8.18
C LEU A 318 -3.14 -1.67 8.63
N ALA A 319 -4.17 -1.62 7.79
CA ALA A 319 -5.36 -0.81 8.03
C ALA A 319 -6.10 -1.21 9.33
N GLU A 320 -6.10 -2.50 9.68
CA GLU A 320 -6.70 -3.04 10.91
C GLU A 320 -6.03 -2.51 12.19
N SER A 321 -4.82 -1.97 12.06
CA SER A 321 -4.07 -1.25 13.11
C SER A 321 -4.00 0.25 12.84
N THR A 322 -5.01 0.80 12.19
CA THR A 322 -5.03 2.17 11.68
C THR A 322 -3.99 2.36 10.58
N LEU A 323 -2.69 2.21 10.88
CA LEU A 323 -1.59 2.14 9.93
C LEU A 323 -0.37 1.47 10.58
N PHE A 324 0.33 2.20 11.45
CA PHE A 324 1.68 1.89 11.91
C PHE A 324 1.68 0.94 13.13
N VAL A 325 2.46 -0.12 13.05
CA VAL A 325 2.65 -1.12 14.12
C VAL A 325 4.06 -1.09 14.65
N THR A 326 5.06 -1.27 13.76
CA THR A 326 6.48 -1.24 14.12
C THR A 326 7.27 -0.41 13.11
N GLY A 327 8.39 0.12 13.53
CA GLY A 327 9.34 0.82 12.66
C GLY A 327 10.73 0.86 13.24
N GLY A 328 11.70 1.10 12.38
CA GLY A 328 13.11 1.22 12.72
C GLY A 328 13.39 2.34 13.72
N ALA A 329 14.63 2.55 14.05
CA ALA A 329 15.07 3.68 14.85
C ALA A 329 15.66 4.75 13.93
N PRO A 330 15.18 6.00 13.99
CA PRO A 330 15.75 7.08 13.18
C PRO A 330 17.25 7.24 13.44
N THR A 331 18.03 7.36 12.37
CA THR A 331 19.50 7.48 12.41
C THR A 331 20.27 6.21 12.77
N GLU A 332 19.61 5.07 12.89
CA GLU A 332 20.27 3.78 13.05
C GLU A 332 20.29 3.00 11.72
N PRO A 333 21.31 2.18 11.48
CA PRO A 333 21.34 1.33 10.29
C PRO A 333 20.15 0.36 10.24
N VAL A 334 19.73 0.02 9.02
CA VAL A 334 18.72 -1.01 8.80
C VAL A 334 19.24 -2.36 9.29
N VAL A 335 18.43 -3.08 10.05
CA VAL A 335 18.75 -4.43 10.50
C VAL A 335 18.50 -5.41 9.38
N ALA A 336 19.57 -6.01 8.85
CA ALA A 336 19.51 -7.06 7.83
C ALA A 336 19.99 -8.38 8.44
N LEU A 337 19.19 -9.43 8.34
CA LEU A 337 19.47 -10.74 8.95
C LEU A 337 19.63 -11.80 7.84
N PRO A 338 20.86 -12.25 7.56
CA PRO A 338 21.07 -13.42 6.70
C PRO A 338 20.66 -14.69 7.45
N VAL A 339 19.76 -15.49 6.84
CA VAL A 339 19.19 -16.68 7.48
C VAL A 339 19.42 -17.93 6.64
N ASP A 340 19.49 -19.09 7.32
CA ASP A 340 19.48 -20.39 6.68
C ASP A 340 18.12 -20.63 6.00
N PRO A 341 18.05 -20.78 4.66
CA PRO A 341 16.79 -20.96 3.97
C PRO A 341 16.11 -22.30 4.30
N GLU A 342 16.83 -23.36 4.64
CA GLU A 342 16.24 -24.65 5.01
C GLU A 342 15.58 -24.60 6.40
N GLU A 343 16.23 -23.95 7.36
CA GLU A 343 15.68 -23.72 8.69
C GLU A 343 14.44 -22.79 8.61
N LEU A 344 14.49 -21.76 7.75
CA LEU A 344 13.36 -20.85 7.54
C LEU A 344 12.13 -21.58 6.97
N ARG A 345 12.32 -22.54 6.07
CA ARG A 345 11.25 -23.41 5.54
C ARG A 345 10.62 -24.31 6.62
N GLN A 346 11.31 -24.49 7.75
CA GLN A 346 10.83 -25.20 8.93
C GLN A 346 10.37 -24.24 10.05
N ASN A 347 10.03 -23.00 9.71
CA ASN A 347 9.62 -21.95 10.65
C ASN A 347 10.68 -21.54 11.68
N ARG A 348 11.97 -21.69 11.39
CA ARG A 348 13.07 -21.27 12.26
C ARG A 348 13.99 -20.28 11.54
N ALA A 349 14.12 -19.09 12.08
CA ALA A 349 15.02 -18.06 11.58
C ALA A 349 16.40 -18.21 12.23
N VAL A 350 17.19 -19.14 11.70
CA VAL A 350 18.57 -19.38 12.15
C VAL A 350 19.51 -18.49 11.33
N GLU A 351 20.31 -17.68 12.02
CA GLU A 351 21.27 -16.79 11.37
C GLU A 351 22.39 -17.59 10.69
N GLN A 352 22.65 -17.27 9.42
CA GLN A 352 23.70 -17.88 8.62
C GLN A 352 24.47 -16.81 7.86
N PRO A 353 25.62 -16.36 8.40
CA PRO A 353 26.47 -15.39 7.71
C PRO A 353 26.84 -15.85 6.29
N GLY A 354 26.67 -14.94 5.33
CA GLY A 354 26.93 -15.24 3.92
C GLY A 354 25.78 -15.91 3.17
N SER A 355 24.64 -16.15 3.82
CA SER A 355 23.42 -16.59 3.13
C SER A 355 22.92 -15.53 2.14
N SER A 356 22.44 -15.98 0.99
CA SER A 356 21.74 -15.11 0.03
C SER A 356 20.31 -14.76 0.43
N THR A 357 19.75 -15.49 1.41
CA THR A 357 18.42 -15.19 1.97
C THR A 357 18.58 -14.19 3.11
N VAL A 358 18.30 -12.92 2.83
CA VAL A 358 18.44 -11.82 3.81
C VAL A 358 17.06 -11.23 4.09
N LEU A 359 16.63 -11.28 5.34
CA LEU A 359 15.41 -10.65 5.82
C LEU A 359 15.72 -9.28 6.40
N VAL A 360 14.83 -8.30 6.16
CA VAL A 360 14.96 -6.93 6.67
C VAL A 360 14.05 -6.77 7.87
N GLY A 361 14.62 -6.28 8.99
CA GLY A 361 13.87 -5.92 10.18
C GLY A 361 12.96 -4.73 9.93
N CYS A 362 11.74 -4.82 10.42
CA CYS A 362 10.71 -3.78 10.33
C CYS A 362 10.54 -3.01 11.65
N GLY A 363 11.56 -3.02 12.48
CA GLY A 363 11.61 -2.24 13.72
C GLY A 363 10.83 -2.85 14.88
N ARG A 364 10.55 -1.99 15.85
CA ARG A 364 9.96 -2.35 17.14
C ARG A 364 8.64 -1.62 17.38
N THR A 365 7.85 -2.14 18.31
CA THR A 365 6.63 -1.46 18.79
C THR A 365 6.98 -0.25 19.64
N ASN A 366 6.04 0.70 19.71
CA ASN A 366 6.15 1.88 20.54
C ASN A 366 4.85 2.15 21.32
N MET A 367 4.93 2.92 22.40
CA MET A 367 3.79 3.51 23.13
C MET A 367 2.69 2.52 23.54
N GLY A 368 3.07 1.40 24.17
CA GLY A 368 2.10 0.43 24.68
C GLY A 368 1.43 -0.44 23.61
N GLN A 369 1.86 -0.37 22.37
CA GLN A 369 1.54 -1.40 21.39
C GLN A 369 2.36 -2.67 21.71
N SER A 370 1.77 -3.83 21.50
CA SER A 370 2.42 -5.11 21.72
C SER A 370 2.27 -5.99 20.49
N VAL A 371 3.35 -6.67 20.13
CA VAL A 371 3.39 -7.70 19.09
C VAL A 371 3.84 -9.00 19.73
N VAL A 372 3.13 -10.08 19.47
CA VAL A 372 3.51 -11.45 19.83
C VAL A 372 3.45 -12.33 18.59
N ILE A 373 4.30 -13.34 18.56
CA ILE A 373 4.31 -14.34 17.50
C ILE A 373 3.60 -15.59 18.00
N VAL A 374 2.60 -16.03 17.29
CA VAL A 374 1.71 -17.11 17.74
C VAL A 374 1.66 -18.22 16.70
N GLU A 375 1.77 -19.46 17.18
CA GLU A 375 1.54 -20.63 16.32
C GLU A 375 0.04 -20.71 15.96
N PRO A 376 -0.31 -20.73 14.66
CA PRO A 376 -1.70 -20.52 14.23
C PRO A 376 -2.71 -21.57 14.69
N GLU A 377 -2.28 -22.82 14.92
CA GLU A 377 -3.17 -23.95 15.28
C GLU A 377 -3.27 -24.11 16.81
N SER A 378 -2.14 -24.15 17.50
CA SER A 378 -2.09 -24.34 18.95
C SER A 378 -2.38 -23.07 19.75
N LEU A 379 -2.31 -21.90 19.10
CA LEU A 379 -2.46 -20.56 19.69
C LEU A 379 -1.40 -20.27 20.76
N SER A 380 -0.29 -21.00 20.76
CA SER A 380 0.81 -20.82 21.70
C SER A 380 1.73 -19.69 21.25
N VAL A 381 2.16 -18.85 22.18
CA VAL A 381 3.18 -17.83 21.90
C VAL A 381 4.52 -18.51 21.64
N LEU A 382 5.14 -18.16 20.53
CA LEU A 382 6.43 -18.72 20.12
C LEU A 382 7.60 -17.92 20.67
N PRO A 383 8.73 -18.59 20.98
CA PRO A 383 9.96 -17.90 21.35
C PRO A 383 10.58 -17.15 20.16
N GLU A 384 11.51 -16.24 20.46
CA GLU A 384 12.26 -15.51 19.41
C GLU A 384 12.92 -16.48 18.40
N GLY A 385 12.99 -16.03 17.15
CA GLY A 385 13.53 -16.81 16.05
C GLY A 385 12.59 -17.87 15.47
N HIS A 386 11.38 -18.04 16.01
CA HIS A 386 10.38 -18.95 15.44
C HIS A 386 9.33 -18.17 14.66
N VAL A 387 9.05 -18.62 13.44
CA VAL A 387 8.06 -18.01 12.55
C VAL A 387 6.65 -18.48 12.92
N GLY A 388 5.76 -17.52 13.14
CA GLY A 388 4.35 -17.74 13.38
C GLY A 388 3.50 -16.57 12.91
N GLU A 389 2.22 -16.57 13.23
CA GLU A 389 1.33 -15.46 12.92
C GLU A 389 1.64 -14.26 13.83
N ILE A 390 1.77 -13.09 13.24
CA ILE A 390 1.96 -11.83 13.96
C ILE A 390 0.61 -11.43 14.56
N TRP A 391 0.54 -11.35 15.89
CA TRP A 391 -0.63 -10.84 16.60
C TRP A 391 -0.29 -9.52 17.28
N GLN A 392 -1.25 -8.60 17.29
CA GLN A 392 -1.04 -7.25 17.82
C GLN A 392 -2.13 -6.83 18.81
N SER A 393 -1.75 -6.02 19.79
CA SER A 393 -2.66 -5.29 20.67
C SER A 393 -2.21 -3.85 20.88
N GLY A 394 -3.13 -2.97 21.26
CA GLY A 394 -2.86 -1.56 21.55
C GLY A 394 -3.92 -0.61 21.03
N GLY A 395 -3.78 0.67 21.35
CA GLY A 395 -4.78 1.70 21.03
C GLY A 395 -4.94 2.02 19.53
N SER A 396 -4.01 1.57 18.69
CA SER A 396 -4.10 1.69 17.23
C SER A 396 -4.97 0.59 16.59
N VAL A 397 -5.22 -0.53 17.30
CA VAL A 397 -6.10 -1.60 16.81
C VAL A 397 -7.52 -1.06 16.66
N THR A 398 -8.08 -1.20 15.47
CA THR A 398 -9.36 -0.61 15.10
C THR A 398 -10.55 -1.35 15.71
N ALA A 399 -11.76 -0.78 15.56
CA ALA A 399 -12.99 -1.33 16.14
C ALA A 399 -13.51 -2.60 15.43
N GLY A 400 -12.86 -3.02 14.34
CA GLY A 400 -13.26 -4.21 13.57
C GLY A 400 -13.71 -3.89 12.15
N TYR A 401 -14.52 -4.76 11.56
CA TYR A 401 -15.03 -4.62 10.21
C TYR A 401 -16.51 -4.22 10.20
N TRP A 402 -16.84 -3.22 9.41
CA TRP A 402 -18.19 -2.69 9.27
C TRP A 402 -19.19 -3.79 8.84
N GLY A 403 -20.26 -3.94 9.62
CA GLY A 403 -21.33 -4.89 9.31
C GLY A 403 -20.93 -6.38 9.34
N LYS A 404 -19.76 -6.73 9.92
CA LYS A 404 -19.22 -8.11 9.91
C LYS A 404 -18.82 -8.58 11.31
N PRO A 405 -19.79 -8.78 12.24
CA PRO A 405 -19.48 -9.09 13.64
C PRO A 405 -18.69 -10.40 13.83
N ASP A 406 -19.03 -11.46 13.09
CA ASP A 406 -18.35 -12.76 13.24
C ASP A 406 -16.87 -12.66 12.79
N VAL A 407 -16.61 -12.01 11.66
CA VAL A 407 -15.24 -11.79 11.16
C VAL A 407 -14.48 -10.89 12.11
N THR A 408 -15.15 -9.88 12.69
CA THR A 408 -14.56 -8.98 13.69
C THR A 408 -14.16 -9.76 14.93
N ALA A 409 -15.05 -10.57 15.49
CA ALA A 409 -14.73 -11.39 16.66
C ALA A 409 -13.55 -12.34 16.41
N ALA A 410 -13.54 -13.00 15.25
CA ALA A 410 -12.46 -13.93 14.89
C ALA A 410 -11.11 -13.25 14.67
N THR A 411 -11.11 -11.98 14.21
CA THR A 411 -9.87 -11.25 13.90
C THR A 411 -9.36 -10.42 15.08
N PHE A 412 -10.23 -9.71 15.80
CA PHE A 412 -9.86 -8.73 16.83
C PHE A 412 -10.04 -9.24 18.27
N GLY A 413 -10.67 -10.39 18.45
CA GLY A 413 -10.95 -10.99 19.75
C GLY A 413 -10.06 -12.18 20.10
N ALA A 414 -8.96 -12.39 19.39
CA ALA A 414 -8.11 -13.57 19.56
C ALA A 414 -7.44 -13.61 20.93
N ARG A 415 -7.32 -14.84 21.49
CA ARG A 415 -6.59 -15.08 22.74
C ARG A 415 -5.59 -16.21 22.53
N THR A 416 -4.44 -16.07 23.20
CA THR A 416 -3.42 -17.13 23.23
C THR A 416 -3.92 -18.36 23.98
N ALA A 417 -3.23 -19.48 23.83
CA ALA A 417 -3.52 -20.71 24.58
C ALA A 417 -3.55 -20.49 26.11
N ASN A 418 -2.82 -19.50 26.62
CA ASN A 418 -2.80 -19.14 28.04
C ASN A 418 -3.94 -18.19 28.45
N GLY A 419 -4.78 -17.73 27.48
CA GLY A 419 -5.88 -16.80 27.71
C GLY A 419 -5.50 -15.31 27.63
N ASP A 420 -4.23 -14.97 27.33
CA ASP A 420 -3.80 -13.58 27.15
C ASP A 420 -4.48 -12.93 25.94
N GLY A 421 -4.77 -11.65 26.03
CA GLY A 421 -5.43 -10.86 24.98
C GLY A 421 -6.56 -9.99 25.50
N PRO A 422 -7.41 -9.42 24.64
CA PRO A 422 -7.56 -9.76 23.22
C PRO A 422 -6.42 -9.22 22.35
N PHE A 423 -6.08 -9.98 21.33
CA PHE A 423 -5.17 -9.57 20.25
C PHE A 423 -5.91 -9.53 18.91
N MET A 424 -5.41 -8.71 18.00
CA MET A 424 -5.79 -8.71 16.60
C MET A 424 -4.85 -9.64 15.82
N ARG A 425 -5.43 -10.59 15.09
CA ARG A 425 -4.74 -11.49 14.17
C ARG A 425 -4.48 -10.78 12.86
N THR A 426 -3.22 -10.61 12.47
CA THR A 426 -2.88 -9.88 11.24
C THR A 426 -3.01 -10.74 9.99
N GLY A 427 -2.87 -12.06 10.12
CA GLY A 427 -2.76 -12.99 9.01
C GLY A 427 -1.41 -12.91 8.29
N ASP A 428 -0.48 -12.09 8.77
CA ASP A 428 0.89 -12.03 8.30
C ASP A 428 1.78 -12.92 9.17
N LEU A 429 2.80 -13.53 8.58
CA LEU A 429 3.79 -14.37 9.25
C LEU A 429 5.07 -13.59 9.52
N GLY A 430 5.69 -13.87 10.63
CA GLY A 430 6.97 -13.27 11.01
C GLY A 430 7.54 -13.85 12.29
N PHE A 431 8.62 -13.28 12.74
CA PHE A 431 9.27 -13.63 14.00
C PHE A 431 9.89 -12.40 14.68
N LEU A 432 10.15 -12.50 15.96
CA LEU A 432 10.93 -11.52 16.72
C LEU A 432 12.36 -12.03 16.90
N LYS A 433 13.32 -11.12 16.80
CA LYS A 433 14.72 -11.37 17.18
C LYS A 433 15.31 -10.12 17.83
N ASN A 434 15.74 -10.21 19.07
CA ASN A 434 16.21 -9.07 19.88
C ASN A 434 15.17 -7.92 19.94
N GLY A 435 13.87 -8.27 19.98
CA GLY A 435 12.75 -7.33 19.96
C GLY A 435 12.46 -6.68 18.60
N GLU A 436 13.23 -6.97 17.56
CA GLU A 436 13.03 -6.53 16.18
C GLU A 436 12.04 -7.46 15.47
N LEU A 437 11.04 -6.90 14.77
CA LEU A 437 10.07 -7.66 13.99
C LEU A 437 10.61 -7.92 12.58
N PHE A 438 10.58 -9.17 12.15
CA PHE A 438 10.85 -9.58 10.77
C PHE A 438 9.58 -10.18 10.18
N VAL A 439 9.12 -9.62 9.07
CA VAL A 439 7.93 -10.11 8.35
C VAL A 439 8.39 -11.05 7.24
N SER A 440 7.93 -12.29 7.26
CA SER A 440 8.32 -13.32 6.28
C SER A 440 7.30 -13.54 5.17
N GLY A 441 6.01 -13.26 5.40
CA GLY A 441 4.99 -13.44 4.37
C GLY A 441 3.57 -13.40 4.90
N ARG A 442 2.63 -14.00 4.16
CA ARG A 442 1.23 -14.12 4.57
C ARG A 442 0.83 -15.56 4.81
N LEU A 443 0.16 -15.81 5.93
CA LEU A 443 -0.32 -17.15 6.31
C LEU A 443 -1.15 -17.81 5.19
N LYS A 444 -2.05 -17.05 4.58
CA LYS A 444 -2.95 -17.55 3.53
C LYS A 444 -2.33 -17.70 2.16
N ASP A 445 -1.17 -17.11 1.92
CA ASP A 445 -0.46 -17.17 0.64
C ASP A 445 0.72 -18.16 0.68
N LEU A 446 1.02 -18.71 1.87
CA LEU A 446 2.11 -19.66 2.08
C LEU A 446 1.93 -20.89 1.19
N ILE A 447 2.96 -21.26 0.47
CA ILE A 447 3.01 -22.46 -0.38
C ILE A 447 3.64 -23.58 0.43
N ILE A 448 2.89 -24.64 0.66
CA ILE A 448 3.38 -25.82 1.41
C ILE A 448 3.57 -26.97 0.42
N VAL A 449 4.82 -27.43 0.28
CA VAL A 449 5.17 -28.60 -0.53
C VAL A 449 5.96 -29.58 0.33
N ARG A 450 5.46 -30.81 0.45
CA ARG A 450 6.10 -31.90 1.23
C ARG A 450 6.44 -31.47 2.68
N GLY A 451 5.51 -30.72 3.31
CA GLY A 451 5.66 -30.25 4.69
C GLY A 451 6.66 -29.10 4.91
N ARG A 452 7.17 -28.49 3.83
CA ARG A 452 8.06 -27.32 3.88
C ARG A 452 7.34 -26.08 3.38
N ASN A 453 7.65 -24.95 3.99
CA ASN A 453 7.08 -23.66 3.68
C ASN A 453 7.92 -22.92 2.63
N TYR A 454 7.24 -22.40 1.61
CA TYR A 454 7.85 -21.56 0.58
C TYR A 454 7.06 -20.25 0.48
N TYR A 455 7.77 -19.15 0.50
CA TYR A 455 7.16 -17.83 0.39
C TYR A 455 6.98 -17.47 -1.09
N PRO A 456 5.76 -17.13 -1.52
CA PRO A 456 5.49 -16.81 -2.93
C PRO A 456 6.41 -15.73 -3.50
N ASP A 457 6.73 -14.71 -2.70
CA ASP A 457 7.60 -13.60 -3.12
C ASP A 457 8.99 -14.06 -3.56
N ASP A 458 9.54 -15.10 -2.93
CA ASP A 458 10.85 -15.67 -3.27
C ASP A 458 10.78 -16.42 -4.60
N LEU A 459 9.73 -17.25 -4.78
CA LEU A 459 9.50 -18.01 -6.02
C LEU A 459 9.23 -17.07 -7.21
N GLU A 460 8.42 -16.05 -7.00
CA GLU A 460 8.09 -15.02 -7.98
C GLU A 460 9.35 -14.24 -8.39
N SER A 461 10.18 -13.87 -7.40
CA SER A 461 11.45 -13.18 -7.64
C SER A 461 12.40 -14.04 -8.45
N ALA A 462 12.53 -15.32 -8.15
CA ALA A 462 13.35 -16.24 -8.92
C ALA A 462 12.88 -16.35 -10.38
N VAL A 463 11.57 -16.37 -10.61
CA VAL A 463 11.03 -16.45 -11.96
C VAL A 463 11.28 -15.17 -12.75
N TYR A 464 10.92 -13.98 -12.27
CA TYR A 464 11.13 -12.78 -13.08
C TYR A 464 12.61 -12.41 -13.23
N GLN A 465 13.49 -12.85 -12.33
CA GLN A 465 14.94 -12.70 -12.48
C GLN A 465 15.59 -13.73 -13.42
N SER A 466 14.85 -14.77 -13.85
CA SER A 466 15.38 -15.75 -14.81
C SER A 466 15.54 -15.16 -16.20
N SER A 467 14.83 -14.08 -16.54
CA SER A 467 14.94 -13.43 -17.85
C SER A 467 14.55 -11.94 -17.77
N VAL A 468 15.31 -11.10 -18.48
CA VAL A 468 15.01 -9.68 -18.70
C VAL A 468 13.71 -9.43 -19.47
N SER A 469 13.18 -10.45 -20.13
CA SER A 469 11.91 -10.42 -20.87
C SER A 469 10.69 -10.44 -19.94
N LEU A 470 10.86 -10.84 -18.68
CA LEU A 470 9.83 -10.86 -17.66
C LEU A 470 9.82 -9.56 -16.87
N ARG A 471 8.63 -9.11 -16.51
CA ARG A 471 8.47 -7.86 -15.77
C ARG A 471 8.82 -8.06 -14.29
N PRO A 472 9.73 -7.27 -13.72
CA PRO A 472 9.98 -7.25 -12.28
C PRO A 472 8.70 -7.02 -11.48
N GLY A 473 8.46 -7.82 -10.42
CA GLY A 473 7.22 -7.75 -9.63
C GLY A 473 5.94 -8.11 -10.42
N GLY A 474 6.09 -8.76 -11.57
CA GLY A 474 4.99 -9.19 -12.45
C GLY A 474 4.77 -10.72 -12.45
N ALA A 475 5.11 -11.43 -11.38
CA ALA A 475 4.87 -12.88 -11.30
C ALA A 475 3.97 -13.20 -10.10
N ALA A 476 3.13 -14.24 -10.20
CA ALA A 476 2.28 -14.79 -9.16
C ALA A 476 2.48 -16.29 -9.04
N ALA A 477 2.92 -16.75 -7.86
CA ALA A 477 3.11 -18.16 -7.56
C ALA A 477 1.98 -18.69 -6.67
N PHE A 478 1.46 -19.85 -7.00
CA PHE A 478 0.45 -20.57 -6.20
C PHE A 478 0.49 -22.07 -6.48
N THR A 479 -0.14 -22.84 -5.61
CA THR A 479 -0.26 -24.29 -5.82
C THR A 479 -1.69 -24.70 -6.14
N LEU A 480 -1.80 -25.77 -6.90
CA LEU A 480 -3.03 -26.50 -7.15
C LEU A 480 -2.85 -27.95 -6.72
N SER A 481 -3.88 -28.52 -6.08
CA SER A 481 -3.89 -29.95 -5.75
C SER A 481 -4.11 -30.75 -7.03
N SER A 482 -3.20 -31.68 -7.33
CA SER A 482 -3.37 -32.65 -8.41
C SER A 482 -4.20 -33.86 -7.97
N ASP A 483 -4.73 -34.60 -8.91
CA ASP A 483 -5.48 -35.85 -8.66
C ASP A 483 -4.66 -36.91 -7.89
N GLY A 484 -3.33 -36.77 -7.85
CA GLY A 484 -2.41 -37.61 -7.09
C GLY A 484 -2.12 -37.12 -5.66
N GLY A 485 -2.76 -36.04 -5.19
CA GLY A 485 -2.60 -35.50 -3.83
C GLY A 485 -1.33 -34.65 -3.61
N GLU A 486 -0.44 -34.53 -4.59
CA GLU A 486 0.69 -33.59 -4.52
C GLU A 486 0.27 -32.18 -5.00
N ASN A 487 0.76 -31.16 -4.32
CA ASN A 487 0.55 -29.77 -4.73
C ASN A 487 1.48 -29.41 -5.90
N GLU A 488 0.90 -29.03 -7.03
CA GLU A 488 1.64 -28.56 -8.21
C GLU A 488 1.88 -27.06 -8.14
N LEU A 489 3.15 -26.66 -8.30
CA LEU A 489 3.54 -25.25 -8.35
C LEU A 489 3.24 -24.68 -9.76
N ILE A 490 2.40 -23.64 -9.77
CA ILE A 490 2.06 -22.86 -10.95
C ILE A 490 2.60 -21.44 -10.77
N VAL A 491 3.20 -20.88 -11.82
CA VAL A 491 3.57 -19.47 -11.84
C VAL A 491 2.97 -18.79 -13.07
N VAL A 492 2.31 -17.67 -12.85
CA VAL A 492 1.87 -16.75 -13.91
C VAL A 492 2.84 -15.58 -13.94
N ALA A 493 3.39 -15.23 -15.11
CA ALA A 493 4.38 -14.17 -15.26
C ALA A 493 4.02 -13.20 -16.39
N GLU A 494 4.17 -11.91 -16.11
CA GLU A 494 3.88 -10.81 -17.04
C GLU A 494 5.11 -10.54 -17.92
N LEU A 495 4.89 -10.46 -19.23
CA LEU A 495 5.94 -10.10 -20.18
C LEU A 495 6.24 -8.59 -20.16
N GLN A 496 7.49 -8.24 -20.46
CA GLN A 496 7.85 -6.88 -20.85
C GLN A 496 7.20 -6.53 -22.20
N LYS A 497 6.70 -5.29 -22.33
CA LYS A 497 5.99 -4.83 -23.54
C LYS A 497 6.80 -5.02 -24.83
N TRP A 498 8.09 -4.77 -24.78
CA TRP A 498 8.99 -4.88 -25.93
C TRP A 498 9.21 -6.32 -26.39
N TYR A 499 8.97 -7.32 -25.50
CA TYR A 499 9.19 -8.73 -25.81
C TYR A 499 7.98 -9.43 -26.42
N VAL A 500 6.77 -8.90 -26.25
CA VAL A 500 5.53 -9.52 -26.78
C VAL A 500 5.62 -9.83 -28.27
N PRO A 501 6.15 -8.95 -29.16
CA PRO A 501 6.29 -9.25 -30.57
C PRO A 501 7.32 -10.36 -30.88
N LEU A 502 8.23 -10.65 -29.94
CA LEU A 502 9.31 -11.63 -30.09
C LEU A 502 8.94 -13.00 -29.51
N LEU A 503 7.75 -13.13 -28.90
CA LEU A 503 7.31 -14.38 -28.29
C LEU A 503 6.88 -15.37 -29.39
N ASP A 504 7.73 -16.35 -29.66
CA ASP A 504 7.43 -17.52 -30.51
C ASP A 504 7.55 -18.83 -29.69
N THR A 505 7.34 -19.97 -30.32
CA THR A 505 7.39 -21.27 -29.66
C THR A 505 8.76 -21.54 -29.01
N ASN A 506 9.87 -21.13 -29.66
CA ASN A 506 11.22 -21.38 -29.15
C ASN A 506 11.55 -20.48 -27.97
N THR A 507 11.25 -19.18 -28.09
CA THR A 507 11.48 -18.20 -27.03
C THR A 507 10.58 -18.48 -25.82
N HIS A 508 9.34 -18.91 -26.03
CA HIS A 508 8.46 -19.39 -24.95
C HIS A 508 9.07 -20.59 -24.22
N ALA A 509 9.53 -21.61 -24.98
CA ALA A 509 10.14 -22.80 -24.38
C ALA A 509 11.39 -22.45 -23.56
N THR A 510 12.23 -21.53 -24.08
CA THR A 510 13.42 -21.03 -23.36
C THR A 510 13.06 -20.35 -22.05
N LEU A 511 12.10 -19.40 -22.05
CA LEU A 511 11.65 -18.71 -20.83
C LEU A 511 11.15 -19.70 -19.77
N VAL A 512 10.38 -20.71 -20.19
CA VAL A 512 9.87 -21.75 -19.28
C VAL A 512 11.00 -22.62 -18.74
N ALA A 513 11.98 -22.97 -19.58
CA ALA A 513 13.14 -23.79 -19.18
C ALA A 513 14.02 -23.04 -18.16
N ASP A 514 14.31 -21.76 -18.41
CA ASP A 514 15.11 -20.93 -17.52
C ASP A 514 14.44 -20.76 -16.15
N ALA A 515 13.13 -20.49 -16.14
CA ALA A 515 12.36 -20.38 -14.90
C ALA A 515 12.33 -21.72 -14.14
N ARG A 516 12.17 -22.86 -14.83
CA ARG A 516 12.21 -24.19 -14.23
C ARG A 516 13.57 -24.51 -13.61
N ALA A 517 14.64 -24.25 -14.36
CA ALA A 517 16.00 -24.46 -13.86
C ALA A 517 16.24 -23.65 -12.59
N ARG A 518 15.90 -22.36 -12.61
CA ARG A 518 16.12 -21.48 -11.46
C ARG A 518 15.29 -21.86 -10.23
N ILE A 519 14.04 -22.26 -10.40
CA ILE A 519 13.19 -22.78 -9.30
C ILE A 519 13.75 -24.09 -8.75
N ALA A 520 14.23 -24.99 -9.61
CA ALA A 520 14.83 -26.24 -9.18
C ALA A 520 16.13 -26.01 -8.40
N ASP A 521 17.00 -25.13 -8.91
CA ASP A 521 18.31 -24.84 -8.30
C ASP A 521 18.19 -24.16 -6.94
N LEU A 522 17.29 -23.17 -6.81
CA LEU A 522 17.17 -22.38 -5.57
C LEU A 522 16.28 -23.05 -4.50
N PHE A 523 15.27 -23.80 -4.92
CA PHE A 523 14.23 -24.29 -4.01
C PHE A 523 14.07 -25.82 -4.01
N GLY A 524 14.69 -26.53 -4.94
CA GLY A 524 14.48 -27.97 -5.11
C GLY A 524 13.05 -28.33 -5.53
N LEU A 525 12.31 -27.36 -6.10
CA LEU A 525 10.92 -27.54 -6.49
C LEU A 525 10.79 -27.77 -7.99
N ARG A 526 9.75 -28.51 -8.37
CA ARG A 526 9.34 -28.66 -9.76
C ARG A 526 8.29 -27.59 -10.10
N LEU A 527 8.60 -26.69 -11.02
CA LEU A 527 7.63 -25.80 -11.64
C LEU A 527 6.80 -26.60 -12.64
N ALA A 528 5.56 -26.95 -12.27
CA ALA A 528 4.67 -27.75 -13.10
C ALA A 528 4.26 -26.98 -14.36
N GLN A 529 3.81 -25.74 -14.18
CA GLN A 529 3.39 -24.88 -15.28
C GLN A 529 3.81 -23.42 -15.06
N MET A 530 4.22 -22.78 -16.17
CA MET A 530 4.37 -21.33 -16.26
C MET A 530 3.43 -20.80 -17.33
N VAL A 531 2.66 -19.76 -16.98
CA VAL A 531 1.74 -19.08 -17.89
C VAL A 531 2.24 -17.67 -18.11
N LEU A 532 2.44 -17.29 -19.36
CA LEU A 532 2.80 -15.92 -19.73
C LEU A 532 1.54 -15.09 -20.02
N VAL A 533 1.49 -13.89 -19.46
CA VAL A 533 0.40 -12.94 -19.68
C VAL A 533 0.91 -11.64 -20.30
N ASN A 534 0.02 -10.96 -21.00
CA ASN A 534 0.30 -9.69 -21.64
C ASN A 534 0.66 -8.59 -20.61
N PRO A 535 1.38 -7.54 -21.03
CA PRO A 535 1.63 -6.37 -20.19
C PRO A 535 0.31 -5.77 -19.66
N GLY A 536 0.19 -5.65 -18.33
CA GLY A 536 -1.05 -5.23 -17.67
C GLY A 536 -2.05 -6.36 -17.40
N GLY A 537 -1.75 -7.62 -17.79
CA GLY A 537 -2.61 -8.79 -17.56
C GLY A 537 -2.55 -9.35 -16.13
N MET A 538 -1.55 -8.93 -15.33
CA MET A 538 -1.47 -9.36 -13.93
C MET A 538 -2.48 -8.63 -13.05
N PRO A 539 -3.33 -9.34 -12.28
CA PRO A 539 -4.28 -8.73 -11.37
C PRO A 539 -3.57 -8.08 -10.19
N LYS A 540 -3.69 -6.77 -10.08
CA LYS A 540 -3.12 -5.94 -9.00
C LYS A 540 -4.20 -5.17 -8.25
N THR A 541 -3.90 -4.78 -7.02
CA THR A 541 -4.74 -3.86 -6.23
C THR A 541 -4.61 -2.43 -6.79
N SER A 542 -5.46 -1.52 -6.31
CA SER A 542 -5.35 -0.09 -6.62
C SER A 542 -4.02 0.54 -6.15
N SER A 543 -3.34 -0.10 -5.19
CA SER A 543 -2.00 0.28 -4.70
C SER A 543 -0.85 -0.41 -5.44
N GLY A 544 -1.15 -1.22 -6.47
CA GLY A 544 -0.12 -1.94 -7.23
C GLY A 544 0.29 -3.31 -6.68
N LYS A 545 -0.22 -3.72 -5.50
CA LYS A 545 0.08 -5.03 -4.91
C LYS A 545 -0.54 -6.16 -5.71
N LEU A 546 0.19 -7.26 -5.86
CA LEU A 546 -0.25 -8.45 -6.56
C LEU A 546 -1.43 -9.13 -5.84
N ARG A 547 -2.44 -9.55 -6.59
CA ARG A 547 -3.62 -10.29 -6.09
C ARG A 547 -3.50 -11.78 -6.43
N ARG A 548 -2.62 -12.51 -5.73
CA ARG A 548 -2.29 -13.93 -6.02
C ARG A 548 -3.51 -14.83 -6.12
N ARG A 549 -4.43 -14.74 -5.15
CA ARG A 549 -5.67 -15.55 -5.17
C ARG A 549 -6.55 -15.24 -6.37
N HIS A 550 -6.72 -13.97 -6.69
CA HIS A 550 -7.49 -13.59 -7.87
C HIS A 550 -6.80 -14.04 -9.16
N CYS A 551 -5.46 -14.03 -9.21
CA CYS A 551 -4.70 -14.60 -10.31
C CYS A 551 -4.97 -16.11 -10.44
N ARG A 552 -4.94 -16.85 -9.33
CA ARG A 552 -5.32 -18.26 -9.27
C ARG A 552 -6.76 -18.50 -9.74
N ASP A 553 -7.72 -17.68 -9.29
CA ASP A 553 -9.13 -17.81 -9.68
C ASP A 553 -9.31 -17.57 -11.19
N LEU A 554 -8.62 -16.56 -11.75
CA LEU A 554 -8.61 -16.31 -13.20
C LEU A 554 -7.96 -17.46 -13.98
N TYR A 555 -6.88 -18.02 -13.45
CA TYR A 555 -6.25 -19.20 -14.04
C TYR A 555 -7.21 -20.40 -14.10
N LEU A 556 -7.88 -20.71 -12.98
CA LEU A 556 -8.85 -21.81 -12.89
C LEU A 556 -10.07 -21.59 -13.78
N ALA A 557 -10.49 -20.34 -13.96
CA ALA A 557 -11.61 -19.95 -14.81
C ALA A 557 -11.23 -19.80 -16.30
N ASP A 558 -9.96 -20.02 -16.66
CA ASP A 558 -9.39 -19.78 -18.00
C ASP A 558 -9.64 -18.35 -18.53
N LYS A 559 -9.50 -17.35 -17.62
CA LYS A 559 -9.76 -15.92 -17.89
C LYS A 559 -8.50 -15.04 -17.79
N LEU A 560 -7.32 -15.64 -17.73
CA LEU A 560 -6.08 -14.88 -17.79
C LEU A 560 -5.91 -14.27 -19.20
N ASP A 561 -5.40 -13.05 -19.25
CA ASP A 561 -4.99 -12.37 -20.49
C ASP A 561 -3.64 -12.95 -20.97
N ARG A 562 -3.71 -14.18 -21.49
CA ARG A 562 -2.51 -14.93 -21.90
C ARG A 562 -1.85 -14.27 -23.10
N ALA A 563 -0.52 -14.25 -23.10
CA ALA A 563 0.25 -13.83 -24.25
C ALA A 563 0.10 -14.87 -25.39
N GLU A 564 -0.18 -14.38 -26.58
CA GLU A 564 -0.23 -15.21 -27.78
C GLU A 564 1.20 -15.56 -28.22
N ILE A 565 1.40 -16.83 -28.58
CA ILE A 565 2.66 -17.32 -29.15
C ILE A 565 2.60 -17.11 -30.66
N ASN A 566 3.46 -16.24 -31.18
CA ASN A 566 3.54 -15.97 -32.59
C ASN A 566 4.07 -17.20 -33.37
N GLU A 567 3.70 -17.33 -34.63
CA GLU A 567 4.40 -18.29 -35.50
C GLU A 567 5.88 -17.91 -35.62
N PRO A 568 6.80 -18.90 -35.62
CA PRO A 568 8.21 -18.61 -35.74
C PRO A 568 8.47 -17.77 -37.00
N ILE A 569 9.18 -16.66 -36.85
CA ILE A 569 9.62 -15.86 -38.00
C ILE A 569 10.50 -16.76 -38.83
N PRO A 570 10.19 -17.03 -40.12
CA PRO A 570 11.02 -17.88 -40.95
C PRO A 570 12.44 -17.29 -40.99
N THR A 571 13.42 -18.03 -40.54
CA THR A 571 14.83 -17.66 -40.70
C THR A 571 15.08 -17.53 -42.19
N PRO A 572 15.56 -16.39 -42.71
CA PRO A 572 15.85 -16.28 -44.14
C PRO A 572 16.84 -17.38 -44.49
N ALA A 573 16.48 -18.20 -45.47
CA ALA A 573 17.34 -19.25 -45.96
C ALA A 573 18.72 -18.65 -46.29
N SER A 574 19.76 -19.19 -45.67
CA SER A 574 21.15 -18.81 -45.91
C SER A 574 21.47 -18.97 -47.38
N GLY A 575 21.33 -17.90 -48.18
CA GLY A 575 21.66 -17.98 -49.60
C GLY A 575 21.03 -16.91 -50.49
N GLU A 576 20.92 -15.64 -50.07
CA GLU A 576 20.89 -14.54 -51.02
C GLU A 576 21.88 -13.46 -50.57
N GLN A 577 23.07 -13.49 -51.18
CA GLN A 577 23.99 -12.36 -51.18
C GLN A 577 23.28 -11.20 -51.88
N VAL A 578 22.80 -10.22 -51.13
CA VAL A 578 22.44 -8.93 -51.70
C VAL A 578 23.77 -8.23 -52.07
N ALA A 579 24.06 -8.21 -53.37
CA ALA A 579 25.08 -7.34 -53.95
C ALA A 579 24.69 -5.88 -53.70
N LEU A 580 25.68 -5.10 -53.27
CA LEU A 580 25.67 -3.68 -53.00
C LEU A 580 24.99 -2.83 -54.06
#